data_cb3034ef510ad8495ae35efa21f26ec3
#
_entry.id   cb3034ef510ad8495ae35efa21f26ec3
#
_cell.length_a   1.000
_cell.length_b   1.000
_cell.length_c   1.000
_cell.angle_alpha   90.00
_cell.angle_beta   90.00
_cell.angle_gamma   90.00
#
_symmetry.space_group_name_H-M   'P 1'
#
loop_
_entity.id
_entity.type
_entity.pdbx_description
1 polymer ?
#
loop_
_entity_poly.entity_id
_entity_poly.type
_entity_poly.pdbx_seq_one_letter_code
_entity_poly.pdbx_strand_id
1 'polypeptide(L)'
;GVSTVIADAVEANPDDIRLEQFNKILFSAALSSDYIESVYVALSDGYLRTLDRVDINRAKRFKGIPIKTKWASVVVKSYKDTLGSRVRLEKYYEFFPTVLARDRLPFTGSDIRAMEQYLGAKNSNNFFTSSPQRKFESGNLVVRMGVPITINGNFSGIVGTDIRLEAANNIMRNYQASENSLTIILDRKKDLIV
;
A
#
# COMPACT_ATOMS: atom_id res chain seq x y z
N GLY A 1 -10.35 -10.18 5.27
CA GLY A 1 -9.55 -9.07 5.82
C GLY A 1 -9.84 -7.76 5.11
N VAL A 2 -9.21 -6.66 5.55
CA VAL A 2 -9.46 -5.29 5.02
C VAL A 2 -9.29 -5.21 3.48
N SER A 3 -8.23 -5.80 2.94
CA SER A 3 -7.98 -5.78 1.50
C SER A 3 -9.08 -6.51 0.70
N THR A 4 -9.66 -7.55 1.24
CA THR A 4 -10.77 -8.28 0.62
C THR A 4 -12.02 -7.39 0.53
N VAL A 5 -12.37 -6.71 1.62
CA VAL A 5 -13.52 -5.78 1.65
C VAL A 5 -13.35 -4.65 0.61
N ILE A 6 -12.14 -4.13 0.46
CA ILE A 6 -11.85 -3.12 -0.56
C ILE A 6 -11.95 -3.72 -1.96
N ALA A 7 -11.45 -4.95 -2.18
CA ALA A 7 -11.55 -5.63 -3.48
C ALA A 7 -13.01 -5.82 -3.87
N ASP A 8 -13.85 -6.33 -2.97
CA ASP A 8 -15.29 -6.50 -3.18
C ASP A 8 -15.98 -5.16 -3.53
N ALA A 9 -15.60 -4.07 -2.84
CA ALA A 9 -16.13 -2.74 -3.13
C ALA A 9 -15.73 -2.22 -4.52
N VAL A 10 -14.49 -2.48 -4.95
CA VAL A 10 -14.01 -2.10 -6.30
C VAL A 10 -14.66 -2.96 -7.37
N GLU A 11 -14.86 -4.25 -7.13
CA GLU A 11 -15.54 -5.15 -8.06
C GLU A 11 -17.00 -4.76 -8.28
N ALA A 12 -17.67 -4.32 -7.19
CA ALA A 12 -19.07 -3.85 -7.27
C ALA A 12 -19.19 -2.53 -8.04
N ASN A 13 -18.25 -1.59 -7.88
CA ASN A 13 -18.29 -0.27 -8.51
C ASN A 13 -16.87 0.16 -8.96
N PRO A 14 -16.37 -0.36 -10.10
CA PRO A 14 -14.99 -0.14 -10.53
C PRO A 14 -14.63 1.33 -10.79
N ASP A 15 -15.58 2.16 -11.14
CA ASP A 15 -15.34 3.58 -11.42
C ASP A 15 -15.13 4.42 -10.16
N ASP A 16 -15.63 3.97 -9.01
CA ASP A 16 -15.52 4.69 -7.75
C ASP A 16 -14.08 4.89 -7.30
N ILE A 17 -13.18 3.98 -7.65
CA ILE A 17 -11.75 4.10 -7.32
C ILE A 17 -11.12 5.38 -7.87
N ARG A 18 -11.66 5.93 -8.96
CA ARG A 18 -11.15 7.15 -9.60
C ARG A 18 -11.65 8.42 -8.93
N LEU A 19 -12.68 8.30 -8.10
CA LEU A 19 -13.28 9.41 -7.36
C LEU A 19 -12.51 9.71 -6.08
N GLU A 20 -12.45 10.98 -5.70
CA GLU A 20 -11.74 11.41 -4.50
C GLU A 20 -12.32 10.80 -3.20
N GLN A 21 -13.62 10.59 -3.18
CA GLN A 21 -14.31 9.98 -2.04
C GLN A 21 -13.81 8.57 -1.69
N PHE A 22 -13.16 7.86 -2.64
CA PHE A 22 -12.57 6.56 -2.39
C PHE A 22 -11.45 6.61 -1.33
N ASN A 23 -10.81 7.78 -1.15
CA ASN A 23 -9.84 7.97 -0.08
C ASN A 23 -10.43 7.67 1.31
N LYS A 24 -11.75 7.91 1.52
CA LYS A 24 -12.41 7.57 2.80
C LYS A 24 -12.31 6.08 3.12
N ILE A 25 -12.46 5.23 2.11
CA ILE A 25 -12.34 3.77 2.26
C ILE A 25 -10.88 3.41 2.61
N LEU A 26 -9.90 3.99 1.90
CA LEU A 26 -8.49 3.75 2.18
C LEU A 26 -8.09 4.24 3.58
N PHE A 27 -8.59 5.40 4.03
CA PHE A 27 -8.36 5.89 5.38
C PHE A 27 -8.96 4.96 6.44
N SER A 28 -10.20 4.52 6.27
CA SER A 28 -10.83 3.58 7.19
C SER A 28 -10.03 2.28 7.31
N ALA A 29 -9.53 1.79 6.19
CA ALA A 29 -8.69 0.60 6.14
C ALA A 29 -7.34 0.82 6.84
N ALA A 30 -6.65 1.91 6.53
CA ALA A 30 -5.32 2.21 7.08
C ALA A 30 -5.36 2.48 8.60
N LEU A 31 -6.46 3.06 9.09
CA LEU A 31 -6.66 3.33 10.51
C LEU A 31 -7.10 2.11 11.31
N SER A 32 -7.48 1.00 10.65
CA SER A 32 -7.90 -0.24 11.32
C SER A 32 -6.76 -0.93 12.08
N SER A 33 -5.50 -0.59 11.79
CA SER A 33 -4.33 -1.12 12.48
C SER A 33 -3.14 -0.17 12.38
N ASP A 34 -2.44 0.01 13.49
CA ASP A 34 -1.20 0.81 13.54
C ASP A 34 -0.04 0.20 12.74
N TYR A 35 -0.18 -1.06 12.37
CA TYR A 35 0.83 -1.79 11.61
C TYR A 35 0.75 -1.58 10.10
N ILE A 36 -0.36 -1.04 9.62
CA ILE A 36 -0.52 -0.75 8.19
C ILE A 36 0.33 0.48 7.83
N GLU A 37 1.29 0.25 6.94
CA GLU A 37 2.14 1.28 6.37
C GLU A 37 1.47 1.93 5.16
N SER A 38 0.82 1.11 4.33
CA SER A 38 0.10 1.57 3.14
C SER A 38 -1.08 0.69 2.81
N VAL A 39 -2.11 1.30 2.22
CA VAL A 39 -3.21 0.61 1.56
C VAL A 39 -3.36 1.20 0.15
N TYR A 40 -3.50 0.35 -0.86
CA TYR A 40 -3.59 0.83 -2.23
C TYR A 40 -4.43 -0.07 -3.13
N VAL A 41 -4.89 0.51 -4.24
CA VAL A 41 -5.49 -0.20 -5.36
C VAL A 41 -4.67 0.09 -6.60
N ALA A 42 -4.23 -0.96 -7.27
CA ALA A 42 -3.45 -0.89 -8.51
C ALA A 42 -4.19 -1.64 -9.62
N LEU A 43 -4.60 -0.93 -10.66
CA LEU A 43 -5.33 -1.49 -11.78
C LEU A 43 -4.41 -1.94 -12.91
N SER A 44 -4.89 -2.84 -13.74
CA SER A 44 -4.17 -3.39 -14.89
C SER A 44 -3.83 -2.36 -15.96
N ASP A 45 -4.59 -1.26 -16.05
CA ASP A 45 -4.30 -0.12 -16.93
C ASP A 45 -3.16 0.79 -16.41
N GLY A 46 -2.60 0.47 -15.24
CA GLY A 46 -1.53 1.25 -14.60
C GLY A 46 -2.01 2.38 -13.70
N TYR A 47 -3.33 2.52 -13.48
CA TYR A 47 -3.84 3.42 -12.45
C TYR A 47 -3.45 2.89 -11.08
N LEU A 48 -2.93 3.78 -10.22
CA LEU A 48 -2.62 3.48 -8.83
C LEU A 48 -3.24 4.56 -7.95
N ARG A 49 -3.92 4.13 -6.90
CA ARG A 49 -4.32 5.01 -5.78
C ARG A 49 -3.81 4.39 -4.51
N THR A 50 -3.02 5.13 -3.76
CA THR A 50 -2.48 4.67 -2.47
C THR A 50 -2.73 5.69 -1.37
N LEU A 51 -2.83 5.20 -0.16
CA LEU A 51 -2.74 5.96 1.07
C LEU A 51 -1.55 5.41 1.87
N ASP A 52 -0.56 6.25 2.07
CA ASP A 52 0.69 5.91 2.74
C ASP A 52 0.80 6.64 4.08
N ARG A 53 1.27 5.94 5.09
CA ARG A 53 1.68 6.56 6.35
C ARG A 53 2.93 7.42 6.11
N VAL A 54 2.97 8.58 6.73
CA VAL A 54 4.14 9.48 6.70
C VAL A 54 4.73 9.52 8.10
N ASP A 55 5.87 8.91 8.26
CA ASP A 55 6.67 9.00 9.47
C ASP A 55 7.76 10.07 9.34
N ILE A 56 8.52 10.27 10.42
CA ILE A 56 9.59 11.26 10.45
C ILE A 56 10.71 10.96 9.46
N ASN A 57 10.96 9.68 9.14
CA ASN A 57 11.99 9.30 8.19
C ASN A 57 11.60 9.69 6.77
N ARG A 58 10.34 9.47 6.40
CA ARG A 58 9.79 9.91 5.11
C ARG A 58 9.80 11.44 5.01
N ALA A 59 9.36 12.14 6.06
CA ALA A 59 9.33 13.60 6.08
C ALA A 59 10.74 14.22 5.96
N LYS A 60 11.77 13.57 6.52
CA LYS A 60 13.16 14.01 6.36
C LYS A 60 13.73 13.72 4.98
N ARG A 61 13.33 12.61 4.36
CA ARG A 61 13.85 12.17 3.07
C ARG A 61 13.29 12.99 1.89
N PHE A 62 12.05 13.40 1.97
CA PHE A 62 11.36 14.13 0.88
C PHE A 62 11.08 15.57 1.29
N LYS A 63 11.70 16.51 0.57
CA LYS A 63 11.47 17.94 0.75
C LYS A 63 10.02 18.30 0.35
N GLY A 64 9.43 19.27 1.06
CA GLY A 64 8.10 19.79 0.74
C GLY A 64 6.94 19.09 1.44
N ILE A 65 7.19 18.00 2.17
CA ILE A 65 6.15 17.39 3.01
C ILE A 65 5.90 18.30 4.24
N PRO A 66 4.65 18.75 4.47
CA PRO A 66 4.33 19.56 5.67
C PRO A 66 4.66 18.83 6.97
N ILE A 67 5.20 19.54 7.96
CA ILE A 67 5.69 18.95 9.24
C ILE A 67 4.62 18.12 9.96
N LYS A 68 3.34 18.52 9.90
CA LYS A 68 2.25 17.83 10.58
C LYS A 68 1.67 16.65 9.80
N THR A 69 2.23 16.31 8.63
CA THR A 69 1.71 15.26 7.78
C THR A 69 1.84 13.89 8.47
N LYS A 70 0.74 13.17 8.56
CA LYS A 70 0.68 11.77 9.02
C LYS A 70 0.35 10.81 7.88
N TRP A 71 -0.29 11.30 6.82
CA TRP A 71 -0.74 10.52 5.69
C TRP A 71 -0.52 11.24 4.36
N ALA A 72 -0.16 10.48 3.34
CA ALA A 72 -0.07 10.95 1.96
C ALA A 72 -0.96 10.07 1.07
N SER A 73 -1.97 10.68 0.45
CA SER A 73 -2.71 10.02 -0.63
C SER A 73 -2.00 10.32 -1.95
N VAL A 74 -1.71 9.27 -2.71
CA VAL A 74 -1.04 9.38 -4.00
C VAL A 74 -1.92 8.75 -5.07
N VAL A 75 -2.10 9.46 -6.18
CA VAL A 75 -2.74 8.94 -7.39
C VAL A 75 -1.76 9.02 -8.54
N VAL A 76 -1.48 7.88 -9.16
CA VAL A 76 -0.71 7.80 -10.40
C VAL A 76 -1.67 7.45 -11.54
N LYS A 77 -1.67 8.25 -12.58
CA LYS A 77 -2.50 8.04 -13.78
C LYS A 77 -1.76 8.43 -15.04
N SER A 78 -2.14 7.82 -16.16
CA SER A 78 -1.65 8.22 -17.47
C SER A 78 -2.25 9.55 -17.90
N TYR A 79 -1.47 10.37 -18.59
CA TYR A 79 -1.97 11.55 -19.29
C TYR A 79 -2.57 11.12 -20.63
N LYS A 80 -3.78 11.61 -20.95
CA LYS A 80 -4.44 11.30 -22.23
C LYS A 80 -3.72 11.94 -23.43
N ASP A 81 -2.96 13.02 -23.20
CA ASP A 81 -2.46 13.92 -24.26
C ASP A 81 -0.96 13.74 -24.57
N THR A 82 -0.24 12.89 -23.85
CA THR A 82 1.19 12.67 -24.05
C THR A 82 1.51 11.18 -24.03
N LEU A 83 1.99 10.67 -25.15
CA LEU A 83 2.44 9.28 -25.32
C LEU A 83 3.34 8.84 -24.16
N GLY A 84 2.78 7.99 -23.26
CA GLY A 84 3.50 7.33 -22.20
C GLY A 84 3.79 8.15 -20.94
N SER A 85 3.43 9.42 -20.86
CA SER A 85 3.65 10.22 -19.65
C SER A 85 2.65 9.89 -18.56
N ARG A 86 3.17 9.61 -17.36
CA ARG A 86 2.38 9.39 -16.16
C ARG A 86 2.58 10.54 -15.19
N VAL A 87 1.53 10.89 -14.47
CA VAL A 87 1.55 11.93 -13.44
C VAL A 87 1.23 11.33 -12.09
N ARG A 88 1.91 11.85 -11.08
CA ARG A 88 1.69 11.58 -9.68
C ARG A 88 1.05 12.80 -9.04
N LEU A 89 -0.13 12.62 -8.45
CA LEU A 89 -0.85 13.61 -7.68
C LEU A 89 -0.79 13.22 -6.21
N GLU A 90 -0.30 14.13 -5.38
CA GLU A 90 -0.18 13.89 -3.94
C GLU A 90 -1.05 14.84 -3.14
N LYS A 91 -1.62 14.35 -2.04
CA LYS A 91 -2.30 15.14 -1.02
C LYS A 91 -1.79 14.71 0.35
N TYR A 92 -1.45 15.67 1.16
CA TYR A 92 -0.93 15.47 2.50
C TYR A 92 -1.97 15.81 3.55
N TYR A 93 -2.08 14.97 4.58
CA TYR A 93 -3.08 15.09 5.63
C TYR A 93 -2.43 14.91 7.00
N GLU A 94 -2.86 15.71 7.98
CA GLU A 94 -2.69 15.36 9.39
C GLU A 94 -3.83 14.44 9.81
N PHE A 95 -5.06 14.83 9.50
CA PHE A 95 -6.29 14.06 9.68
C PHE A 95 -7.19 14.22 8.45
N PHE A 96 -7.82 13.12 8.02
CA PHE A 96 -8.82 13.18 6.95
C PHE A 96 -10.10 13.88 7.45
N PRO A 97 -10.76 14.73 6.64
CA PRO A 97 -10.49 15.03 5.23
C PRO A 97 -9.64 16.28 4.98
N THR A 98 -9.08 16.91 6.02
CA THR A 98 -8.39 18.21 5.89
C THR A 98 -7.04 18.07 5.19
N VAL A 99 -6.93 18.64 3.99
CA VAL A 99 -5.72 18.62 3.18
C VAL A 99 -4.78 19.74 3.64
N LEU A 100 -3.55 19.37 4.03
CA LEU A 100 -2.49 20.32 4.41
C LEU A 100 -1.79 20.92 3.18
N ALA A 101 -1.53 20.08 2.17
CA ALA A 101 -0.88 20.49 0.93
C ALA A 101 -1.23 19.54 -0.22
N ARG A 102 -1.01 20.00 -1.44
CA ARG A 102 -1.16 19.22 -2.68
C ARG A 102 0.07 19.40 -3.54
N ASP A 103 0.45 18.35 -4.25
CA ASP A 103 1.55 18.39 -5.19
C ASP A 103 1.21 17.63 -6.48
N ARG A 104 1.89 17.97 -7.57
CA ARG A 104 1.74 17.34 -8.87
C ARG A 104 3.12 17.18 -9.50
N LEU A 105 3.54 15.94 -9.63
CA LEU A 105 4.88 15.57 -10.05
C LEU A 105 4.85 14.64 -11.26
N PRO A 106 5.87 14.66 -12.12
CA PRO A 106 6.08 13.56 -13.06
C PRO A 106 6.25 12.26 -12.28
N PHE A 107 5.67 11.16 -12.78
CA PHE A 107 5.88 9.86 -12.18
C PHE A 107 7.14 9.22 -12.78
N THR A 108 8.17 9.10 -11.96
CA THR A 108 9.47 8.48 -12.31
C THR A 108 9.71 7.18 -11.56
N GLY A 109 8.74 6.71 -10.77
CA GLY A 109 8.86 5.50 -9.96
C GLY A 109 8.67 4.21 -10.76
N SER A 110 8.95 3.09 -10.09
CA SER A 110 8.72 1.75 -10.64
C SER A 110 7.23 1.48 -10.84
N ASP A 111 6.90 0.75 -11.91
CA ASP A 111 5.53 0.33 -12.15
C ASP A 111 5.11 -0.72 -11.12
N ILE A 112 4.02 -0.46 -10.41
CA ILE A 112 3.47 -1.38 -9.40
C ILE A 112 3.16 -2.76 -10.00
N ARG A 113 2.83 -2.81 -11.30
CA ARG A 113 2.50 -4.05 -12.01
C ARG A 113 3.70 -4.99 -12.18
N ALA A 114 4.92 -4.49 -12.03
CA ALA A 114 6.15 -5.29 -12.04
C ALA A 114 6.57 -5.78 -10.64
N MET A 115 5.86 -5.38 -9.59
CA MET A 115 6.21 -5.76 -8.22
C MET A 115 5.71 -7.16 -7.86
N GLU A 116 6.43 -7.82 -6.94
CA GLU A 116 6.20 -9.21 -6.54
C GLU A 116 4.75 -9.49 -6.13
N GLN A 117 4.15 -8.64 -5.27
CA GLN A 117 2.79 -8.82 -4.80
C GLN A 117 1.74 -8.68 -5.91
N TYR A 118 1.99 -7.83 -6.93
CA TYR A 118 1.09 -7.71 -8.07
C TYR A 118 1.16 -8.94 -8.98
N LEU A 119 2.38 -9.34 -9.33
CA LEU A 119 2.61 -10.50 -10.19
C LEU A 119 2.17 -11.80 -9.50
N GLY A 120 2.44 -11.94 -8.21
CA GLY A 120 2.04 -13.11 -7.43
C GLY A 120 0.52 -13.26 -7.35
N ALA A 121 -0.21 -12.19 -7.03
CA ALA A 121 -1.67 -12.20 -6.99
C ALA A 121 -2.28 -12.43 -8.38
N LYS A 122 -1.73 -11.82 -9.43
CA LYS A 122 -2.16 -12.02 -10.82
C LYS A 122 -1.98 -13.47 -11.27
N ASN A 123 -0.81 -14.06 -11.02
CA ASN A 123 -0.47 -15.40 -11.52
C ASN A 123 -1.20 -16.51 -10.76
N SER A 124 -1.42 -16.33 -9.45
CA SER A 124 -2.15 -17.30 -8.63
C SER A 124 -3.66 -17.10 -8.67
N ASN A 125 -4.13 -15.95 -9.12
CA ASN A 125 -5.50 -15.47 -8.97
C ASN A 125 -6.01 -15.62 -7.53
N ASN A 126 -5.13 -15.38 -6.57
CA ASN A 126 -5.40 -15.56 -5.13
C ASN A 126 -4.57 -14.56 -4.31
N PHE A 127 -4.89 -14.47 -3.04
CA PHE A 127 -4.09 -13.72 -2.07
C PHE A 127 -2.61 -14.11 -2.16
N PHE A 128 -1.75 -13.11 -2.22
CA PHE A 128 -0.30 -13.29 -2.30
C PHE A 128 0.41 -12.39 -1.28
N THR A 129 1.49 -12.93 -0.69
CA THR A 129 2.37 -12.20 0.22
C THR A 129 3.78 -12.20 -0.33
N SER A 130 4.39 -11.02 -0.44
CA SER A 130 5.78 -10.88 -0.89
C SER A 130 6.77 -11.31 0.19
N SER A 131 8.02 -11.52 -0.22
CA SER A 131 9.15 -11.54 0.70
C SER A 131 9.30 -10.16 1.40
N PRO A 132 9.90 -10.12 2.60
CA PRO A 132 10.18 -8.85 3.28
C PRO A 132 11.09 -7.94 2.46
N GLN A 133 10.74 -6.66 2.37
CA GLN A 133 11.52 -5.69 1.62
C GLN A 133 11.47 -4.30 2.25
N ARG A 134 12.49 -3.48 2.00
CA ARG A 134 12.50 -2.09 2.47
C ARG A 134 11.65 -1.22 1.57
N LYS A 135 10.72 -0.50 2.18
CA LYS A 135 9.94 0.51 1.47
C LYS A 135 10.82 1.73 1.20
N PHE A 136 10.86 2.16 -0.07
CA PHE A 136 11.75 3.28 -0.47
C PHE A 136 11.41 4.58 0.27
N GLU A 137 10.13 4.89 0.42
CA GLU A 137 9.67 6.16 0.98
C GLU A 137 10.02 6.31 2.47
N SER A 138 9.76 5.30 3.29
CA SER A 138 9.99 5.34 4.74
C SER A 138 11.29 4.69 5.18
N GLY A 139 11.81 3.72 4.39
CA GLY A 139 12.92 2.86 4.77
C GLY A 139 12.50 1.71 5.70
N ASN A 140 11.23 1.63 6.08
CA ASN A 140 10.70 0.58 6.94
C ASN A 140 10.73 -0.78 6.23
N LEU A 141 11.01 -1.83 6.98
CA LEU A 141 10.89 -3.20 6.49
C LEU A 141 9.41 -3.59 6.49
N VAL A 142 8.90 -3.99 5.33
CA VAL A 142 7.49 -4.33 5.13
C VAL A 142 7.34 -5.66 4.41
N VAL A 143 6.21 -6.32 4.69
CA VAL A 143 5.66 -7.39 3.87
C VAL A 143 4.51 -6.81 3.07
N ARG A 144 4.49 -7.04 1.77
CA ARG A 144 3.44 -6.56 0.88
C ARG A 144 2.47 -7.68 0.56
N MET A 145 1.20 -7.38 0.74
CA MET A 145 0.12 -8.31 0.42
C MET A 145 -0.65 -7.81 -0.79
N GLY A 146 -1.10 -8.73 -1.64
CA GLY A 146 -1.96 -8.45 -2.79
C GLY A 146 -3.17 -9.36 -2.79
N VAL A 147 -4.36 -8.76 -2.94
CA VAL A 147 -5.63 -9.45 -3.18
C VAL A 147 -6.05 -9.12 -4.60
N PRO A 148 -6.29 -10.11 -5.49
CA PRO A 148 -6.70 -9.84 -6.85
C PRO A 148 -8.09 -9.19 -6.88
N ILE A 149 -8.30 -8.31 -7.86
CA ILE A 149 -9.58 -7.73 -8.24
C ILE A 149 -9.99 -8.39 -9.55
N THR A 150 -11.18 -8.96 -9.58
CA THR A 150 -11.73 -9.63 -10.75
C THR A 150 -13.02 -8.95 -11.21
N ILE A 151 -13.03 -8.39 -12.41
CA ILE A 151 -14.20 -7.76 -13.00
C ILE A 151 -14.64 -8.56 -14.21
N ASN A 152 -15.89 -9.01 -14.24
CA ASN A 152 -16.44 -9.86 -15.30
C ASN A 152 -15.59 -11.11 -15.58
N GLY A 153 -15.04 -11.73 -14.54
CA GLY A 153 -14.18 -12.91 -14.64
C GLY A 153 -12.74 -12.65 -15.09
N ASN A 154 -12.36 -11.40 -15.33
CA ASN A 154 -11.02 -11.04 -15.77
C ASN A 154 -10.24 -10.33 -14.66
N PHE A 155 -8.96 -10.68 -14.53
CA PHE A 155 -8.06 -9.96 -13.62
C PHE A 155 -7.95 -8.48 -14.03
N SER A 156 -8.32 -7.60 -13.11
CA SER A 156 -8.40 -6.14 -13.36
C SER A 156 -7.42 -5.35 -12.51
N GLY A 157 -6.76 -5.99 -11.55
CA GLY A 157 -5.79 -5.35 -10.68
C GLY A 157 -5.65 -6.04 -9.33
N ILE A 158 -5.13 -5.32 -8.36
CA ILE A 158 -5.02 -5.78 -6.97
C ILE A 158 -5.43 -4.69 -5.97
N VAL A 159 -5.92 -5.12 -4.82
CA VAL A 159 -5.83 -4.34 -3.58
C VAL A 159 -4.59 -4.78 -2.84
N GLY A 160 -3.72 -3.84 -2.51
CA GLY A 160 -2.50 -4.11 -1.79
C GLY A 160 -2.47 -3.48 -0.40
N THR A 161 -1.74 -4.12 0.50
CA THR A 161 -1.46 -3.60 1.84
C THR A 161 -0.01 -3.88 2.20
N ASP A 162 0.71 -2.84 2.63
CA ASP A 162 2.05 -2.97 3.18
C ASP A 162 1.94 -3.02 4.71
N ILE A 163 2.44 -4.08 5.32
CA ILE A 163 2.47 -4.29 6.77
C ILE A 163 3.90 -4.15 7.27
N ARG A 164 4.12 -3.31 8.28
CA ARG A 164 5.43 -3.17 8.92
C ARG A 164 5.79 -4.43 9.68
N LEU A 165 7.00 -4.94 9.45
CA LEU A 165 7.50 -6.13 10.13
C LEU A 165 7.80 -5.90 11.63
N GLU A 166 8.02 -4.66 12.03
CA GLU A 166 8.08 -4.29 13.44
C GLU A 166 6.84 -4.76 14.24
N ALA A 167 5.70 -4.82 13.56
CA ALA A 167 4.47 -5.37 14.10
C ALA A 167 4.58 -6.84 14.49
N ALA A 168 5.23 -7.63 13.66
CA ALA A 168 5.44 -9.05 13.94
C ALA A 168 6.26 -9.22 15.21
N ASN A 169 7.31 -8.43 15.39
CA ASN A 169 8.13 -8.43 16.61
C ASN A 169 7.33 -8.13 17.87
N ASN A 170 6.45 -7.12 17.81
CA ASN A 170 5.63 -6.73 18.96
C ASN A 170 4.60 -7.80 19.32
N ILE A 171 4.00 -8.45 18.31
CA ILE A 171 3.09 -9.57 18.53
C ILE A 171 3.85 -10.74 19.17
N MET A 172 5.03 -11.09 18.64
CA MET A 172 5.82 -12.22 19.11
C MET A 172 6.31 -12.06 20.53
N ARG A 173 6.71 -10.85 20.94
CA ARG A 173 7.11 -10.58 22.34
C ARG A 173 6.00 -10.88 23.33
N ASN A 174 4.73 -10.73 22.92
CA ASN A 174 3.57 -11.01 23.75
C ASN A 174 3.18 -12.51 23.78
N TYR A 175 3.77 -13.31 22.88
CA TYR A 175 3.50 -14.76 22.76
C TYR A 175 4.72 -15.64 23.03
N GLN A 176 5.73 -15.13 23.77
CA GLN A 176 6.84 -15.97 24.22
C GLN A 176 6.35 -17.05 25.15
N ALA A 177 6.67 -18.29 24.84
CA ALA A 177 6.27 -19.47 25.63
C ALA A 177 6.94 -19.53 27.02
N SER A 178 8.12 -18.87 27.19
CA SER A 178 8.83 -18.69 28.45
C SER A 178 9.86 -17.55 28.31
N GLU A 179 10.41 -17.08 29.44
CA GLU A 179 11.44 -16.02 29.47
C GLU A 179 12.69 -16.36 28.64
N ASN A 180 12.97 -17.64 28.45
CA ASN A 180 14.15 -18.16 27.71
C ASN A 180 13.77 -18.74 26.34
N SER A 181 12.56 -18.52 25.83
CA SER A 181 12.15 -19.02 24.51
C SER A 181 12.57 -18.04 23.40
N LEU A 182 13.08 -18.60 22.31
CA LEU A 182 13.32 -17.86 21.05
C LEU A 182 12.18 -18.18 20.10
N THR A 183 11.47 -17.13 19.66
CA THR A 183 10.47 -17.25 18.61
C THR A 183 11.05 -16.67 17.32
N ILE A 184 11.00 -17.44 16.23
CA ILE A 184 11.47 -17.02 14.91
C ILE A 184 10.32 -17.13 13.91
N ILE A 185 10.24 -16.15 13.00
CA ILE A 185 9.35 -16.21 11.85
C ILE A 185 10.18 -16.49 10.60
N LEU A 186 9.77 -17.50 9.86
CA LEU A 186 10.34 -17.84 8.57
C LEU A 186 9.33 -17.52 7.47
N ASP A 187 9.81 -17.08 6.32
CA ASP A 187 8.99 -16.98 5.13
C ASP A 187 8.75 -18.36 4.50
N ARG A 188 8.01 -18.40 3.37
CA ARG A 188 7.75 -19.66 2.64
C ARG A 188 9.01 -20.32 2.09
N LYS A 189 10.09 -19.57 1.92
CA LYS A 189 11.41 -20.07 1.49
C LYS A 189 12.28 -20.50 2.64
N LYS A 190 11.78 -20.38 3.88
CA LYS A 190 12.50 -20.60 5.15
C LYS A 190 13.58 -19.57 5.43
N ASP A 191 13.51 -18.41 4.81
CA ASP A 191 14.37 -17.28 5.14
C ASP A 191 13.90 -16.63 6.44
N LEU A 192 14.84 -16.29 7.31
CA LEU A 192 14.57 -15.65 8.60
C LEU A 192 13.97 -14.27 8.37
N ILE A 193 12.78 -14.04 8.92
CA ILE A 193 12.11 -12.73 8.86
C ILE A 193 12.41 -11.92 10.12
N VAL A 194 12.40 -12.59 11.27
CA VAL A 194 12.64 -12.01 12.59
C VAL A 194 13.24 -13.05 13.52
#